data_cf8dc6c9a01453f5d31c0577b7195a1b
#
_entry.id   cf8dc6c9a01453f5d31c0577b7195a1b
#
_cell.length_a   1.000
_cell.length_b   1.000
_cell.length_c   1.000
_cell.angle_alpha   90.00
_cell.angle_beta   90.00
_cell.angle_gamma   90.00
#
_symmetry.space_group_name_H-M   'P 1'
#
loop_
_entity.id
_entity.type
_entity.pdbx_description
1 polymer ?
#
loop_
_entity_poly.entity_id
_entity_poly.type
_entity_poly.pdbx_seq_one_letter_code
_entity_poly.pdbx_strand_id
1 'polypeptide(L)'
;PPRSTLFPYTTLFRSLRISTPPEGILISRYLFATAYVRSEVYFLDQTGATLVPDTRYVARGTRDATSLVRMLLNGPSNWLAPAVITAAPHEVGLAGTVTGSGILTIPLRAAPAPAQAAPFAAQLAATLRQIPHLDGFRITVDGRPVVIDGQRSDGSAPLSLADRYDPLQGLSTQLFGIQNDRLVRVSEAPGEAPRAVSGIFGTQNWSASGLAITRDGLEAALVVGPEQARELHRGPVDGGETRKVLAAAQLLRPQYSRAGHLWAMTASGSLSRITGDQIDQVPVRSLDGMVVAFRISPDGQRMAVIVEPENGRNRELQLLRIDAGGVWAAARRIPLVRDSTELTELLDVGWSGPTTLTVLKGGEPRPEVVEVDVDG
;
A
#
# COMPACT_ATOMS: atom_id res chain seq x y z
N PRO A 1 -2.74 -0.80 -20.96
CA PRO A 1 -3.08 0.14 -22.02
C PRO A 1 -2.79 -0.49 -23.38
N PRO A 2 -3.66 -0.26 -24.39
CA PRO A 2 -3.38 -0.78 -25.71
C PRO A 2 -2.05 -0.23 -26.22
N ARG A 3 -1.20 -1.10 -26.77
CA ARG A 3 0.07 -0.69 -27.36
C ARG A 3 -0.21 0.19 -28.56
N SER A 4 0.31 1.43 -28.56
CA SER A 4 0.28 2.28 -29.76
C SER A 4 1.07 1.59 -30.87
N THR A 5 0.44 1.33 -31.99
CA THR A 5 1.09 0.74 -33.16
C THR A 5 1.70 1.87 -33.98
N LEU A 6 3.01 1.86 -34.17
CA LEU A 6 3.73 2.79 -35.04
C LEU A 6 3.84 2.17 -36.44
N PHE A 7 3.33 2.84 -37.44
CA PHE A 7 3.49 2.44 -38.85
C PHE A 7 4.40 3.42 -39.58
N PRO A 8 5.46 2.96 -40.26
CA PRO A 8 6.25 3.80 -41.15
C PRO A 8 5.49 4.06 -42.48
N TYR A 9 5.02 5.27 -42.70
CA TYR A 9 4.51 5.70 -44.01
C TYR A 9 5.67 6.20 -44.85
N THR A 10 6.01 5.44 -45.90
CA THR A 10 7.29 5.60 -46.63
C THR A 10 7.28 6.58 -47.81
N THR A 11 6.13 7.11 -48.23
CA THR A 11 6.09 7.87 -49.49
C THR A 11 5.61 9.33 -49.44
N LEU A 12 4.86 9.74 -48.40
CA LEU A 12 4.35 11.12 -48.27
C LEU A 12 4.76 11.85 -46.99
N PHE A 13 5.14 11.11 -45.95
CA PHE A 13 5.55 11.71 -44.68
C PHE A 13 6.79 10.99 -44.14
N ARG A 14 7.91 11.69 -44.03
CA ARG A 14 9.16 11.16 -43.48
C ARG A 14 9.15 11.04 -41.93
N SER A 15 7.99 10.99 -41.31
CA SER A 15 7.86 10.92 -39.85
C SER A 15 6.94 9.78 -39.42
N LEU A 16 7.31 9.09 -38.32
CA LEU A 16 6.45 8.14 -37.66
C LEU A 16 5.25 8.85 -37.04
N ARG A 17 4.07 8.25 -37.16
CA ARG A 17 2.84 8.76 -36.56
C ARG A 17 2.17 7.69 -35.73
N ILE A 18 1.51 8.11 -34.66
CA ILE A 18 0.70 7.22 -33.82
C ILE A 18 -0.63 7.02 -34.55
N SER A 19 -0.92 5.78 -35.01
CA SER A 19 -2.15 5.46 -35.74
C SER A 19 -3.38 5.38 -34.80
N THR A 20 -3.19 4.95 -33.55
CA THR A 20 -4.24 4.85 -32.55
C THR A 20 -3.72 5.45 -31.24
N PRO A 21 -3.98 6.75 -30.99
CA PRO A 21 -3.58 7.37 -29.74
C PRO A 21 -4.42 6.78 -28.60
N PRO A 22 -3.84 6.57 -27.40
CA PRO A 22 -4.62 6.26 -26.21
C PRO A 22 -5.53 7.45 -25.87
N GLU A 23 -6.62 7.18 -25.16
CA GLU A 23 -7.45 8.26 -24.61
C GLU A 23 -6.65 9.09 -23.60
N GLY A 24 -6.81 10.43 -23.65
CA GLY A 24 -6.17 11.36 -22.76
C GLY A 24 -5.08 12.23 -23.43
N ILE A 25 -4.30 12.89 -22.59
CA ILE A 25 -3.21 13.77 -23.03
C ILE A 25 -1.92 12.97 -23.04
N LEU A 26 -1.27 12.88 -24.20
CA LEU A 26 0.06 12.29 -24.34
C LEU A 26 1.12 13.34 -24.05
N ILE A 27 1.90 13.10 -23.01
CA ILE A 27 3.08 13.91 -22.66
C ILE A 27 4.30 13.01 -22.56
N SER A 28 5.49 13.55 -22.88
CA SER A 28 6.72 12.80 -22.68
C SER A 28 6.98 12.54 -21.18
N ARG A 29 7.66 11.44 -20.85
CA ARG A 29 8.08 11.16 -19.45
C ARG A 29 8.89 12.31 -18.87
N TYR A 30 9.77 12.92 -19.65
CA TYR A 30 10.55 14.10 -19.24
C TYR A 30 9.64 15.29 -18.87
N LEU A 31 8.68 15.65 -19.76
CA LEU A 31 7.76 16.74 -19.50
C LEU A 31 6.88 16.44 -18.27
N PHE A 32 6.43 15.21 -18.10
CA PHE A 32 5.66 14.81 -16.91
C PHE A 32 6.48 15.01 -15.64
N ALA A 33 7.69 14.47 -15.57
CA ALA A 33 8.57 14.58 -14.40
C ALA A 33 8.96 16.03 -14.07
N THR A 34 9.06 16.91 -15.06
CA THR A 34 9.44 18.31 -14.85
C THR A 34 8.25 19.22 -14.53
N ALA A 35 7.08 18.96 -15.12
CA ALA A 35 5.90 19.81 -15.02
C ALA A 35 4.95 19.43 -13.87
N TYR A 36 4.98 18.17 -13.42
CA TYR A 36 4.08 17.66 -12.39
C TYR A 36 4.83 17.28 -11.12
N VAL A 37 4.13 17.37 -10.00
CA VAL A 37 4.60 16.93 -8.67
C VAL A 37 3.64 15.91 -8.12
N ARG A 38 4.17 14.80 -7.64
CA ARG A 38 3.45 13.79 -6.89
C ARG A 38 2.91 14.37 -5.59
N SER A 39 1.67 14.08 -5.29
CA SER A 39 0.98 14.51 -4.07
C SER A 39 0.11 13.38 -3.55
N GLU A 40 0.05 13.22 -2.25
CA GLU A 40 -0.78 12.22 -1.60
C GLU A 40 -2.04 12.87 -1.03
N VAL A 41 -3.20 12.29 -1.35
CA VAL A 41 -4.49 12.67 -0.78
C VAL A 41 -5.01 11.50 0.03
N TYR A 42 -5.41 11.73 1.27
CA TYR A 42 -5.71 10.62 2.19
C TYR A 42 -7.20 10.42 2.37
N PHE A 43 -7.64 9.18 2.18
CA PHE A 43 -8.98 8.70 2.44
C PHE A 43 -8.97 7.72 3.60
N LEU A 44 -10.11 7.15 3.96
CA LEU A 44 -10.21 6.15 5.02
C LEU A 44 -10.50 4.77 4.41
N ASP A 45 -10.03 3.73 5.06
CA ASP A 45 -10.46 2.37 4.75
C ASP A 45 -11.97 2.20 4.99
N GLN A 46 -12.55 1.09 4.54
CA GLN A 46 -14.00 0.83 4.69
C GLN A 46 -14.47 0.80 6.16
N THR A 47 -13.57 0.60 7.12
CA THR A 47 -13.89 0.62 8.55
C THR A 47 -13.81 2.03 9.16
N GLY A 48 -13.24 3.00 8.45
CA GLY A 48 -12.99 4.35 8.94
C GLY A 48 -11.84 4.45 9.96
N ALA A 49 -11.04 3.40 10.11
CA ALA A 49 -10.01 3.31 11.15
C ALA A 49 -8.59 3.58 10.64
N THR A 50 -8.36 3.55 9.32
CA THR A 50 -7.01 3.64 8.75
C THR A 50 -6.98 4.59 7.57
N LEU A 51 -5.97 5.47 7.53
CA LEU A 51 -5.72 6.36 6.40
C LEU A 51 -5.08 5.59 5.24
N VAL A 52 -5.64 5.83 4.05
CA VAL A 52 -5.22 5.23 2.78
C VAL A 52 -4.79 6.33 1.82
N PRO A 53 -3.54 6.38 1.39
CA PRO A 53 -3.07 7.37 0.44
C PRO A 53 -3.53 7.05 -0.98
N ASP A 54 -3.98 8.10 -1.67
CA ASP A 54 -4.31 8.12 -3.09
C ASP A 54 -3.33 9.07 -3.81
N THR A 55 -2.44 8.50 -4.59
CA THR A 55 -1.42 9.26 -5.31
C THR A 55 -2.04 10.08 -6.43
N ARG A 56 -1.75 11.36 -6.46
CA ARG A 56 -2.19 12.33 -7.47
C ARG A 56 -1.00 13.10 -8.03
N TYR A 57 -1.14 13.58 -9.24
CA TYR A 57 -0.15 14.44 -9.88
C TYR A 57 -0.72 15.81 -10.12
N VAL A 58 -0.03 16.82 -9.63
CA VAL A 58 -0.44 18.23 -9.69
C VAL A 58 0.59 19.00 -10.48
N ALA A 59 0.17 19.94 -11.30
CA ALA A 59 1.12 20.83 -11.99
C ALA A 59 1.97 21.58 -10.95
N ARG A 60 3.27 21.63 -11.16
CA ARG A 60 4.27 22.09 -10.17
C ARG A 60 3.97 23.47 -9.60
N GLY A 61 3.50 24.40 -10.41
CA GLY A 61 3.14 25.74 -9.98
C GLY A 61 1.78 25.86 -9.27
N THR A 62 0.97 24.80 -9.24
CA THR A 62 -0.38 24.81 -8.65
C THR A 62 -0.52 23.90 -7.44
N ARG A 63 0.59 23.34 -6.92
CA ARG A 63 0.59 22.53 -5.71
C ARG A 63 0.59 23.45 -4.49
N ASP A 64 -0.59 23.86 -4.08
CA ASP A 64 -0.83 24.66 -2.89
C ASP A 64 -1.87 24.00 -1.96
N ALA A 65 -2.08 24.57 -0.80
CA ALA A 65 -3.05 24.07 0.17
C ALA A 65 -4.48 24.01 -0.39
N THR A 66 -4.85 24.99 -1.22
CA THR A 66 -6.18 25.05 -1.83
C THR A 66 -6.40 23.87 -2.81
N SER A 67 -5.39 23.58 -3.61
CA SER A 67 -5.44 22.46 -4.57
C SER A 67 -5.50 21.10 -3.85
N LEU A 68 -4.72 20.91 -2.79
CA LEU A 68 -4.73 19.68 -1.98
C LEU A 68 -6.09 19.46 -1.31
N VAL A 69 -6.64 20.49 -0.66
CA VAL A 69 -7.98 20.41 -0.05
C VAL A 69 -9.05 20.17 -1.10
N ARG A 70 -8.97 20.83 -2.26
CA ARG A 70 -9.93 20.60 -3.35
C ARG A 70 -9.88 19.16 -3.87
N MET A 71 -8.69 18.56 -4.01
CA MET A 71 -8.55 17.16 -4.42
C MET A 71 -9.16 16.21 -3.38
N LEU A 72 -8.98 16.48 -2.08
CA LEU A 72 -9.62 15.69 -1.03
C LEU A 72 -11.15 15.79 -1.10
N LEU A 73 -11.69 16.99 -1.27
CA LEU A 73 -13.14 17.22 -1.37
C LEU A 73 -13.76 16.63 -2.65
N ASN A 74 -12.99 16.52 -3.73
CA ASN A 74 -13.43 15.87 -4.98
C ASN A 74 -13.48 14.34 -4.89
N GLY A 75 -13.03 13.76 -3.78
CA GLY A 75 -13.06 12.32 -3.54
C GLY A 75 -11.89 11.53 -4.13
N PRO A 76 -11.87 10.21 -3.90
CA PRO A 76 -10.80 9.32 -4.33
C PRO A 76 -10.76 9.13 -5.84
N SER A 77 -9.62 8.66 -6.35
CA SER A 77 -9.49 8.26 -7.76
C SER A 77 -10.46 7.13 -8.10
N ASN A 78 -10.88 7.05 -9.37
CA ASN A 78 -11.79 6.00 -9.82
C ASN A 78 -11.27 4.59 -9.51
N TRP A 79 -9.93 4.42 -9.53
CA TRP A 79 -9.33 3.13 -9.21
C TRP A 79 -9.43 2.80 -7.72
N LEU A 80 -9.22 3.77 -6.82
CA LEU A 80 -9.22 3.55 -5.37
C LEU A 80 -10.63 3.68 -4.74
N ALA A 81 -11.54 4.39 -5.37
CA ALA A 81 -12.89 4.69 -4.82
C ALA A 81 -13.64 3.47 -4.26
N PRO A 82 -13.62 2.28 -4.87
CA PRO A 82 -14.29 1.12 -4.30
C PRO A 82 -13.66 0.55 -3.03
N ALA A 83 -12.41 0.93 -2.73
CA ALA A 83 -11.65 0.43 -1.58
C ALA A 83 -11.73 1.36 -0.36
N VAL A 84 -12.15 2.60 -0.52
CA VAL A 84 -12.06 3.63 0.52
C VAL A 84 -13.37 4.38 0.71
N ILE A 85 -13.47 5.05 1.85
CA ILE A 85 -14.53 6.01 2.13
C ILE A 85 -13.94 7.39 2.41
N THR A 86 -14.75 8.43 2.28
CA THR A 86 -14.39 9.78 2.67
C THR A 86 -15.28 10.26 3.80
N ALA A 87 -14.69 10.93 4.79
CA ALA A 87 -15.43 11.66 5.81
C ALA A 87 -15.73 13.10 5.37
N ALA A 88 -15.21 13.53 4.21
CA ALA A 88 -15.62 14.78 3.61
C ALA A 88 -17.12 14.72 3.27
N PRO A 89 -17.93 15.70 3.71
CA PRO A 89 -19.34 15.70 3.40
C PRO A 89 -19.57 15.73 1.89
N HIS A 90 -20.53 14.96 1.39
CA HIS A 90 -21.03 15.10 0.02
C HIS A 90 -21.51 16.54 -0.17
N GLU A 91 -21.10 17.20 -1.24
CA GLU A 91 -21.46 18.58 -1.60
C GLU A 91 -20.72 19.69 -0.81
N VAL A 92 -19.79 19.36 0.11
CA VAL A 92 -18.96 20.38 0.75
C VAL A 92 -17.83 20.77 -0.19
N GLY A 93 -17.99 21.93 -0.84
CA GLY A 93 -16.91 22.58 -1.56
C GLY A 93 -16.19 23.60 -0.68
N LEU A 94 -15.05 24.10 -1.16
CA LEU A 94 -14.43 25.30 -0.60
C LEU A 94 -15.32 26.52 -0.86
N ALA A 95 -15.52 27.36 0.17
CA ALA A 95 -16.19 28.65 0.05
C ALA A 95 -15.25 29.74 -0.50
N GLY A 96 -13.93 29.47 -0.48
CA GLY A 96 -12.88 30.38 -0.96
C GLY A 96 -11.52 29.68 -1.03
N THR A 97 -10.47 30.44 -1.15
CA THR A 97 -9.09 29.93 -1.10
C THR A 97 -8.67 29.61 0.34
N VAL A 98 -7.84 28.59 0.49
CA VAL A 98 -7.17 28.30 1.77
C VAL A 98 -6.10 29.36 2.01
N THR A 99 -6.09 29.98 3.19
CA THR A 99 -5.20 31.09 3.52
C THR A 99 -4.44 30.83 4.82
N GLY A 100 -3.36 31.56 5.04
CA GLY A 100 -2.53 31.48 6.25
C GLY A 100 -1.15 30.90 5.99
N SER A 101 -0.26 31.06 6.99
CA SER A 101 1.06 30.42 7.03
C SER A 101 1.27 29.86 8.43
N GLY A 102 1.89 28.66 8.52
CA GLY A 102 1.98 27.91 9.78
C GLY A 102 0.65 27.30 10.20
N ILE A 103 -0.42 28.08 10.33
CA ILE A 103 -1.79 27.62 10.55
C ILE A 103 -2.66 28.05 9.38
N LEU A 104 -3.25 27.09 8.68
CA LEU A 104 -4.15 27.36 7.54
C LEU A 104 -5.58 27.60 8.01
N THR A 105 -6.30 28.48 7.31
CA THR A 105 -7.75 28.62 7.42
C THR A 105 -8.40 28.03 6.18
N ILE A 106 -9.27 27.05 6.38
CA ILE A 106 -9.96 26.27 5.34
C ILE A 106 -11.44 26.66 5.36
N PRO A 107 -11.88 27.55 4.47
CA PRO A 107 -13.29 27.96 4.40
C PRO A 107 -14.11 26.91 3.65
N LEU A 108 -15.03 26.26 4.32
CA LEU A 108 -15.98 25.31 3.74
C LEU A 108 -17.36 25.93 3.57
N ARG A 109 -18.13 25.41 2.61
CA ARG A 109 -19.53 25.83 2.40
C ARG A 109 -20.50 25.25 3.42
N ALA A 110 -20.15 24.10 4.02
CA ALA A 110 -20.93 23.45 5.06
C ALA A 110 -20.03 22.75 6.07
N ALA A 111 -20.49 22.60 7.30
CA ALA A 111 -19.77 21.86 8.32
C ALA A 111 -19.90 20.34 8.09
N PRO A 112 -18.86 19.56 8.38
CA PRO A 112 -19.00 18.11 8.47
C PRO A 112 -20.00 17.74 9.58
N ALA A 113 -20.70 16.63 9.41
CA ALA A 113 -21.52 16.10 10.50
C ALA A 113 -20.64 15.81 11.74
N PRO A 114 -21.16 15.95 12.96
CA PRO A 114 -20.34 15.79 14.18
C PRO A 114 -19.55 14.48 14.22
N ALA A 115 -20.14 13.36 13.80
CA ALA A 115 -19.48 12.06 13.74
C ALA A 115 -18.37 11.99 12.68
N GLN A 116 -18.40 12.84 11.67
CA GLN A 116 -17.42 12.90 10.56
C GLN A 116 -16.34 13.96 10.79
N ALA A 117 -16.50 14.85 11.76
CA ALA A 117 -15.58 15.97 11.97
C ALA A 117 -14.14 15.51 12.30
N ALA A 118 -13.98 14.55 13.22
CA ALA A 118 -12.67 14.04 13.59
C ALA A 118 -12.01 13.20 12.48
N PRO A 119 -12.69 12.23 11.83
CA PRO A 119 -12.10 11.51 10.68
C PRO A 119 -11.78 12.45 9.50
N PHE A 120 -12.62 13.44 9.21
CA PHE A 120 -12.34 14.42 8.15
C PHE A 120 -11.12 15.29 8.49
N ALA A 121 -10.99 15.74 9.75
CA ALA A 121 -9.82 16.46 10.20
C ALA A 121 -8.53 15.62 10.08
N ALA A 122 -8.61 14.31 10.34
CA ALA A 122 -7.49 13.40 10.13
C ALA A 122 -7.10 13.26 8.64
N GLN A 123 -8.08 13.18 7.73
CA GLN A 123 -7.82 13.19 6.29
C GLN A 123 -7.15 14.51 5.85
N LEU A 124 -7.63 15.66 6.33
CA LEU A 124 -7.02 16.98 6.08
C LEU A 124 -5.59 17.01 6.63
N ALA A 125 -5.40 16.63 7.89
CA ALA A 125 -4.10 16.60 8.54
C ALA A 125 -3.07 15.80 7.74
N ALA A 126 -3.41 14.57 7.35
CA ALA A 126 -2.54 13.70 6.56
C ALA A 126 -2.23 14.30 5.17
N THR A 127 -3.26 14.81 4.49
CA THR A 127 -3.11 15.42 3.17
C THR A 127 -2.25 16.68 3.21
N LEU A 128 -2.37 17.48 4.25
CA LEU A 128 -1.65 18.75 4.39
C LEU A 128 -0.23 18.61 4.94
N ARG A 129 0.15 17.48 5.56
CA ARG A 129 1.51 17.21 6.06
C ARG A 129 2.61 17.39 5.03
N GLN A 130 2.31 17.24 3.75
CA GLN A 130 3.26 17.45 2.66
C GLN A 130 3.58 18.93 2.37
N ILE A 131 2.93 19.88 3.08
CA ILE A 131 3.22 21.30 3.00
C ILE A 131 4.31 21.62 4.03
N PRO A 132 5.47 22.19 3.61
CA PRO A 132 6.54 22.55 4.52
C PRO A 132 6.10 23.61 5.56
N HIS A 133 6.63 23.50 6.77
CA HIS A 133 6.42 24.47 7.85
C HIS A 133 4.96 24.70 8.23
N LEU A 134 4.12 23.69 8.08
CA LEU A 134 2.73 23.72 8.48
C LEU A 134 2.57 23.12 9.89
N ASP A 135 2.01 23.89 10.82
CA ASP A 135 1.77 23.46 12.21
C ASP A 135 0.35 22.90 12.41
N GLY A 136 -0.61 23.36 11.60
CA GLY A 136 -2.02 22.96 11.73
C GLY A 136 -2.95 23.74 10.83
N PHE A 137 -4.25 23.58 11.09
CA PHE A 137 -5.29 24.26 10.31
C PHE A 137 -6.53 24.55 11.16
N ARG A 138 -7.39 25.43 10.67
CA ARG A 138 -8.75 25.70 11.17
C ARG A 138 -9.74 25.52 10.05
N ILE A 139 -10.86 24.86 10.34
CA ILE A 139 -11.99 24.78 9.44
C ILE A 139 -12.98 25.90 9.81
N THR A 140 -13.45 26.64 8.83
CA THR A 140 -14.47 27.68 9.04
C THR A 140 -15.67 27.48 8.10
N VAL A 141 -16.85 27.79 8.58
CA VAL A 141 -18.08 27.86 7.78
C VAL A 141 -18.72 29.22 8.06
N ASP A 142 -18.99 30.00 7.02
CA ASP A 142 -19.48 31.38 7.12
C ASP A 142 -18.64 32.24 8.08
N GLY A 143 -17.31 32.03 8.06
CA GLY A 143 -16.35 32.74 8.92
C GLY A 143 -16.30 32.24 10.38
N ARG A 144 -17.16 31.30 10.78
CA ARG A 144 -17.17 30.75 12.14
C ARG A 144 -16.35 29.45 12.20
N PRO A 145 -15.53 29.26 13.26
CA PRO A 145 -14.73 28.05 13.40
C PRO A 145 -15.63 26.83 13.67
N VAL A 146 -15.28 25.71 13.03
CA VAL A 146 -15.84 24.39 13.32
C VAL A 146 -15.06 23.76 14.46
N VAL A 147 -15.73 23.29 15.50
CA VAL A 147 -15.09 22.60 16.62
C VAL A 147 -14.74 21.18 16.21
N ILE A 148 -13.49 20.79 16.45
CA ILE A 148 -12.94 19.46 16.15
C ILE A 148 -12.37 18.89 17.45
N ASP A 149 -12.69 17.64 17.74
CA ASP A 149 -12.10 16.93 18.87
C ASP A 149 -10.57 16.81 18.71
N GLY A 150 -9.83 17.16 19.77
CA GLY A 150 -8.37 17.19 19.73
C GLY A 150 -7.75 18.48 19.17
N GLN A 151 -8.56 19.52 18.90
CA GLN A 151 -8.03 20.86 18.57
C GLN A 151 -7.30 21.50 19.76
N ARG A 152 -6.37 22.40 19.49
CA ARG A 152 -5.66 23.21 20.49
C ARG A 152 -6.55 24.28 21.10
N SER A 153 -6.10 24.90 22.18
CA SER A 153 -6.81 25.98 22.87
C SER A 153 -7.05 27.22 22.00
N ASP A 154 -6.20 27.43 20.98
CA ASP A 154 -6.37 28.49 19.98
C ASP A 154 -7.37 28.14 18.85
N GLY A 155 -8.02 26.97 18.93
CA GLY A 155 -8.97 26.48 17.95
C GLY A 155 -8.33 25.87 16.70
N SER A 156 -7.00 25.71 16.64
CA SER A 156 -6.35 25.05 15.52
C SER A 156 -6.28 23.54 15.70
N ALA A 157 -6.50 22.79 14.63
CA ALA A 157 -6.33 21.35 14.56
C ALA A 157 -4.87 21.01 14.24
N PRO A 158 -4.14 20.26 15.09
CA PRO A 158 -2.77 19.86 14.80
C PRO A 158 -2.72 18.78 13.73
N LEU A 159 -1.61 18.70 12.98
CA LEU A 159 -1.42 17.63 11.99
C LEU A 159 -1.31 16.23 12.61
N SER A 160 -0.98 16.14 13.90
CA SER A 160 -0.93 14.88 14.65
C SER A 160 -2.30 14.20 14.82
N LEU A 161 -3.40 14.85 14.49
CA LEU A 161 -4.72 14.19 14.43
C LEU A 161 -4.75 13.00 13.46
N ALA A 162 -3.89 12.99 12.45
CA ALA A 162 -3.73 11.87 11.54
C ALA A 162 -3.06 10.64 12.17
N ASP A 163 -2.26 10.79 13.24
CA ASP A 163 -1.40 9.73 13.77
C ASP A 163 -2.18 8.51 14.25
N ARG A 164 -3.35 8.70 14.88
CA ARG A 164 -4.22 7.60 15.32
C ARG A 164 -4.75 6.74 14.17
N TYR A 165 -4.74 7.27 12.96
CA TYR A 165 -5.18 6.58 11.73
C TYR A 165 -4.00 6.09 10.87
N ASP A 166 -2.77 6.30 11.32
CA ASP A 166 -1.56 5.93 10.55
C ASP A 166 -1.44 4.40 10.46
N PRO A 167 -1.38 3.82 9.25
CA PRO A 167 -1.21 2.40 9.07
C PRO A 167 0.14 1.85 9.58
N LEU A 168 1.15 2.69 9.75
CA LEU A 168 2.48 2.28 10.22
C LEU A 168 2.67 2.40 11.75
N GLN A 169 1.72 2.99 12.47
CA GLN A 169 1.85 3.16 13.92
C GLN A 169 1.92 1.82 14.67
N GLY A 170 2.86 1.70 15.61
CA GLY A 170 3.00 0.53 16.51
C GLY A 170 3.68 -0.68 15.87
N LEU A 171 4.50 -0.51 14.84
CA LEU A 171 5.34 -1.56 14.29
C LEU A 171 6.47 -1.90 15.27
N SER A 172 6.70 -3.21 15.49
CA SER A 172 7.91 -3.68 16.16
C SER A 172 9.13 -3.39 15.28
N THR A 173 10.19 -2.91 15.88
CA THR A 173 11.50 -2.73 15.20
C THR A 173 12.32 -4.02 15.17
N GLN A 174 11.86 -5.08 15.85
CA GLN A 174 12.57 -6.36 15.88
C GLN A 174 12.56 -7.05 14.53
N LEU A 175 13.72 -7.45 14.07
CA LEU A 175 13.88 -8.25 12.86
C LEU A 175 13.88 -9.75 13.21
N PHE A 176 13.22 -10.52 12.36
CA PHE A 176 13.16 -11.98 12.48
C PHE A 176 13.60 -12.64 11.19
N GLY A 177 14.14 -13.83 11.31
CA GLY A 177 14.57 -14.65 10.17
C GLY A 177 14.52 -16.14 10.48
N ILE A 178 14.80 -16.93 9.44
CA ILE A 178 14.98 -18.38 9.58
C ILE A 178 16.46 -18.68 9.39
N GLN A 179 17.07 -19.32 10.38
CA GLN A 179 18.44 -19.78 10.31
C GLN A 179 18.55 -21.19 10.88
N ASN A 180 19.16 -22.10 10.11
CA ASN A 180 19.28 -23.53 10.49
C ASN A 180 17.91 -24.14 10.86
N ASP A 181 16.91 -23.88 10.02
CA ASP A 181 15.53 -24.36 10.18
C ASP A 181 14.81 -23.89 11.47
N ARG A 182 15.27 -22.82 12.08
CA ARG A 182 14.72 -22.25 13.30
C ARG A 182 14.41 -20.78 13.14
N LEU A 183 13.38 -20.33 13.83
CA LEU A 183 13.07 -18.91 13.95
C LEU A 183 14.10 -18.22 14.86
N VAL A 184 14.71 -17.16 14.34
CA VAL A 184 15.69 -16.36 15.07
C VAL A 184 15.31 -14.90 15.11
N ARG A 185 15.70 -14.19 16.16
CA ARG A 185 15.77 -12.73 16.20
C ARG A 185 17.10 -12.29 15.65
N VAL A 186 17.04 -11.34 14.73
CA VAL A 186 18.23 -10.73 14.11
C VAL A 186 18.55 -9.46 14.89
N SER A 187 19.78 -9.34 15.37
CA SER A 187 20.23 -8.12 16.06
C SER A 187 20.51 -7.00 15.04
N GLU A 188 20.17 -5.76 15.39
CA GLU A 188 20.55 -4.57 14.63
C GLU A 188 22.02 -4.19 14.87
N ALA A 189 22.64 -4.72 15.92
CA ALA A 189 24.04 -4.44 16.23
C ALA A 189 24.97 -5.17 15.24
N PRO A 190 25.88 -4.46 14.58
CA PRO A 190 26.82 -5.06 13.65
C PRO A 190 27.69 -6.15 14.32
N GLY A 191 27.72 -7.34 13.70
CA GLY A 191 28.55 -8.48 14.17
C GLY A 191 27.91 -9.34 15.26
N GLU A 192 26.73 -9.00 15.76
CA GLU A 192 26.01 -9.86 16.69
C GLU A 192 25.26 -10.97 15.91
N ALA A 193 25.49 -12.23 16.34
CA ALA A 193 24.84 -13.37 15.69
C ALA A 193 23.33 -13.41 16.01
N PRO A 194 22.49 -13.83 15.04
CA PRO A 194 21.07 -14.07 15.32
C PRO A 194 20.86 -15.08 16.44
N ARG A 195 19.85 -14.85 17.27
CA ARG A 195 19.52 -15.71 18.40
C ARG A 195 18.20 -16.43 18.16
N ALA A 196 18.17 -17.74 18.40
CA ALA A 196 16.95 -18.51 18.35
C ALA A 196 15.93 -17.96 19.37
N VAL A 197 14.66 -17.88 18.97
CA VAL A 197 13.56 -17.52 19.89
C VAL A 197 13.33 -18.65 20.90
N SER A 198 12.74 -18.33 22.06
CA SER A 198 12.54 -19.31 23.12
C SER A 198 11.30 -20.21 22.92
N GLY A 199 10.44 -19.87 21.97
CA GLY A 199 9.28 -20.69 21.62
C GLY A 199 9.62 -21.92 20.79
N ILE A 200 8.61 -22.72 20.47
CA ILE A 200 8.74 -23.98 19.71
C ILE A 200 9.39 -23.75 18.34
N PHE A 201 9.10 -22.61 17.70
CA PHE A 201 9.71 -22.26 16.42
C PHE A 201 11.22 -22.02 16.48
N GLY A 202 11.77 -21.67 17.63
CA GLY A 202 13.21 -21.50 17.84
C GLY A 202 13.93 -22.74 18.41
N THR A 203 13.18 -23.66 19.02
CA THR A 203 13.75 -24.84 19.70
C THR A 203 13.70 -26.11 18.85
N GLN A 204 12.82 -26.19 17.88
CA GLN A 204 12.68 -27.31 16.93
C GLN A 204 13.11 -26.91 15.52
N ASN A 205 13.42 -27.89 14.68
CA ASN A 205 13.73 -27.68 13.28
C ASN A 205 12.44 -27.78 12.46
N TRP A 206 12.15 -26.76 11.65
CA TRP A 206 10.89 -26.64 10.94
C TRP A 206 10.97 -26.79 9.43
N SER A 207 12.14 -26.75 8.82
CA SER A 207 12.33 -26.72 7.35
C SER A 207 11.38 -25.71 6.69
N ALA A 208 11.38 -24.50 7.24
CA ALA A 208 10.42 -23.47 6.87
C ALA A 208 10.83 -22.76 5.57
N SER A 209 9.86 -22.59 4.68
CA SER A 209 9.99 -21.87 3.40
C SER A 209 9.39 -20.47 3.42
N GLY A 210 8.63 -20.11 4.45
CA GLY A 210 8.00 -18.80 4.59
C GLY A 210 7.76 -18.43 6.04
N LEU A 211 7.87 -17.14 6.34
CA LEU A 211 7.72 -16.57 7.67
C LEU A 211 6.82 -15.33 7.63
N ALA A 212 5.90 -15.22 8.58
CA ALA A 212 5.22 -13.98 8.94
C ALA A 212 5.30 -13.78 10.46
N ILE A 213 5.39 -12.51 10.86
CA ILE A 213 5.40 -12.10 12.27
C ILE A 213 4.29 -11.08 12.45
N THR A 214 3.58 -11.15 13.57
CA THR A 214 2.62 -10.11 13.96
C THR A 214 3.33 -8.77 14.19
N ARG A 215 2.56 -7.70 14.08
CA ARG A 215 3.04 -6.33 14.19
C ARG A 215 3.76 -6.02 15.51
N ASP A 216 3.30 -6.60 16.59
CA ASP A 216 3.90 -6.50 17.94
C ASP A 216 5.09 -7.44 18.16
N GLY A 217 5.37 -8.34 17.22
CA GLY A 217 6.44 -9.33 17.34
C GLY A 217 6.14 -10.52 18.24
N LEU A 218 4.89 -10.72 18.65
CA LEU A 218 4.52 -11.73 19.65
C LEU A 218 4.12 -13.08 19.07
N GLU A 219 3.53 -13.10 17.85
CA GLU A 219 3.16 -14.33 17.14
C GLU A 219 3.93 -14.47 15.83
N ALA A 220 4.23 -15.71 15.49
CA ALA A 220 4.82 -16.11 14.20
C ALA A 220 3.92 -17.08 13.46
N ALA A 221 4.04 -17.08 12.14
CA ALA A 221 3.48 -18.10 11.28
C ALA A 221 4.56 -18.60 10.30
N LEU A 222 4.74 -19.91 10.22
CA LEU A 222 5.70 -20.58 9.35
C LEU A 222 5.01 -21.45 8.32
N VAL A 223 5.44 -21.37 7.07
CA VAL A 223 5.10 -22.34 6.04
C VAL A 223 6.19 -23.39 6.01
N VAL A 224 5.80 -24.65 6.23
CA VAL A 224 6.71 -25.78 6.37
C VAL A 224 6.33 -26.94 5.46
N GLY A 225 7.24 -27.86 5.25
CA GLY A 225 7.02 -29.07 4.45
C GLY A 225 7.34 -28.90 2.96
N PRO A 226 7.19 -30.00 2.19
CA PRO A 226 7.49 -30.01 0.77
C PRO A 226 6.46 -29.17 -0.02
N GLU A 227 6.86 -28.70 -1.18
CA GLU A 227 6.05 -27.77 -2.01
C GLU A 227 4.64 -28.31 -2.33
N GLN A 228 4.52 -29.60 -2.55
CA GLN A 228 3.26 -30.26 -2.90
C GLN A 228 2.31 -30.45 -1.70
N ALA A 229 2.83 -30.32 -0.46
CA ALA A 229 2.06 -30.55 0.76
C ALA A 229 2.55 -29.60 1.89
N ARG A 230 2.52 -28.29 1.63
CA ARG A 230 2.91 -27.30 2.62
C ARG A 230 1.86 -27.14 3.70
N GLU A 231 2.32 -26.93 4.92
CA GLU A 231 1.49 -26.64 6.08
C GLU A 231 1.83 -25.26 6.62
N LEU A 232 0.80 -24.52 7.04
CA LEU A 232 0.94 -23.26 7.74
C LEU A 232 0.74 -23.51 9.24
N HIS A 233 1.76 -23.28 10.01
CA HIS A 233 1.74 -23.35 11.47
C HIS A 233 1.82 -21.95 12.06
N ARG A 234 1.08 -21.69 13.13
CA ARG A 234 1.18 -20.44 13.89
C ARG A 234 1.33 -20.69 15.39
N GLY A 235 1.92 -19.74 16.08
CA GLY A 235 2.09 -19.79 17.53
C GLY A 235 2.90 -18.62 18.04
N PRO A 236 3.07 -18.51 19.38
CA PRO A 236 3.86 -17.44 19.99
C PRO A 236 5.33 -17.57 19.61
N VAL A 237 5.97 -16.40 19.47
CA VAL A 237 7.42 -16.32 19.24
C VAL A 237 8.18 -16.86 20.45
N ASP A 238 7.74 -16.53 21.65
CA ASP A 238 8.34 -16.96 22.90
C ASP A 238 7.39 -17.85 23.71
N GLY A 239 7.82 -19.08 24.01
CA GLY A 239 7.02 -20.05 24.77
C GLY A 239 5.80 -20.59 24.01
N GLY A 240 4.88 -21.22 24.74
CA GLY A 240 3.60 -21.67 24.22
C GLY A 240 3.64 -22.82 23.23
N GLU A 241 2.46 -23.15 22.69
CA GLU A 241 2.28 -24.21 21.69
C GLU A 241 2.05 -23.64 20.30
N THR A 242 2.45 -24.38 19.29
CA THR A 242 2.17 -24.07 17.89
C THR A 242 1.05 -24.97 17.37
N ARG A 243 0.28 -24.47 16.40
CA ARG A 243 -0.77 -25.27 15.77
C ARG A 243 -0.76 -25.12 14.26
N LYS A 244 -1.08 -26.20 13.58
CA LYS A 244 -1.37 -26.18 12.17
C LYS A 244 -2.73 -25.50 11.93
N VAL A 245 -2.74 -24.51 11.04
CA VAL A 245 -3.94 -23.73 10.71
C VAL A 245 -4.43 -23.93 9.30
N LEU A 246 -3.53 -24.32 8.37
CA LEU A 246 -3.87 -24.56 6.97
C LEU A 246 -2.91 -25.58 6.37
N ALA A 247 -3.38 -26.36 5.40
CA ALA A 247 -2.53 -27.17 4.53
C ALA A 247 -2.97 -26.99 3.08
N ALA A 248 -2.03 -26.72 2.20
CA ALA A 248 -2.28 -26.63 0.76
C ALA A 248 -0.95 -26.78 -0.02
N ALA A 249 -1.06 -27.24 -1.27
CA ALA A 249 0.10 -27.23 -2.17
C ALA A 249 0.53 -25.80 -2.48
N GLN A 250 1.83 -25.61 -2.67
CA GLN A 250 2.44 -24.36 -3.12
C GLN A 250 2.01 -23.11 -2.33
N LEU A 251 1.87 -23.24 -1.00
CA LEU A 251 1.65 -22.08 -0.14
C LEU A 251 2.84 -21.12 -0.26
N LEU A 252 2.54 -19.85 -0.48
CA LEU A 252 3.50 -18.77 -0.54
C LEU A 252 3.81 -18.25 0.88
N ARG A 253 4.80 -17.36 0.98
CA ARG A 253 5.16 -16.69 2.23
C ARG A 253 3.94 -15.93 2.78
N PRO A 254 3.46 -16.25 4.00
CA PRO A 254 2.27 -15.65 4.57
C PRO A 254 2.52 -14.22 5.04
N GLN A 255 1.46 -13.53 5.46
CA GLN A 255 1.55 -12.19 6.02
C GLN A 255 0.49 -11.97 7.09
N TYR A 256 0.87 -11.31 8.21
CA TYR A 256 -0.10 -10.72 9.12
C TYR A 256 -0.49 -9.32 8.64
N SER A 257 -1.78 -9.01 8.65
CA SER A 257 -2.28 -7.65 8.43
C SER A 257 -2.27 -6.82 9.72
N ARG A 258 -2.49 -5.52 9.60
CA ARG A 258 -2.62 -4.60 10.76
C ARG A 258 -3.70 -5.06 11.75
N ALA A 259 -4.81 -5.60 11.25
CA ALA A 259 -5.90 -6.10 12.08
C ALA A 259 -5.61 -7.46 12.75
N GLY A 260 -4.38 -8.00 12.62
CA GLY A 260 -4.00 -9.29 13.19
C GLY A 260 -4.49 -10.51 12.41
N HIS A 261 -5.11 -10.33 11.23
CA HIS A 261 -5.48 -11.46 10.38
C HIS A 261 -4.23 -12.04 9.70
N LEU A 262 -4.10 -13.36 9.73
CA LEU A 262 -3.08 -14.07 8.99
C LEU A 262 -3.60 -14.36 7.57
N TRP A 263 -2.86 -13.93 6.57
CA TRP A 263 -3.14 -14.13 5.16
C TRP A 263 -2.23 -15.18 4.57
N ALA A 264 -2.80 -16.12 3.87
CA ALA A 264 -2.08 -17.18 3.16
C ALA A 264 -2.60 -17.31 1.74
N MET A 265 -1.69 -17.40 0.77
CA MET A 265 -2.02 -17.54 -0.65
C MET A 265 -1.27 -18.74 -1.24
N THR A 266 -1.92 -19.45 -2.13
CA THR A 266 -1.27 -20.48 -2.97
C THR A 266 -0.76 -19.86 -4.27
N ALA A 267 0.17 -20.53 -4.93
CA ALA A 267 0.65 -20.09 -6.26
C ALA A 267 -0.48 -20.05 -7.31
N SER A 268 -1.54 -20.82 -7.16
CA SER A 268 -2.72 -20.74 -8.02
C SER A 268 -3.64 -19.55 -7.73
N GLY A 269 -3.29 -18.67 -6.76
CA GLY A 269 -4.05 -17.47 -6.43
C GLY A 269 -5.20 -17.69 -5.43
N SER A 270 -5.36 -18.87 -4.83
CA SER A 270 -6.33 -19.07 -3.74
C SER A 270 -5.85 -18.33 -2.48
N LEU A 271 -6.65 -17.38 -2.00
CA LEU A 271 -6.34 -16.54 -0.85
C LEU A 271 -7.22 -16.89 0.35
N SER A 272 -6.59 -17.19 1.48
CA SER A 272 -7.24 -17.45 2.76
C SER A 272 -6.94 -16.36 3.76
N ARG A 273 -7.95 -15.90 4.48
CA ARG A 273 -7.84 -15.04 5.65
C ARG A 273 -8.14 -15.85 6.90
N ILE A 274 -7.21 -15.88 7.84
CA ILE A 274 -7.30 -16.65 9.07
C ILE A 274 -7.44 -15.67 10.24
N THR A 275 -8.53 -15.80 10.99
CA THR A 275 -8.86 -14.97 12.17
C THR A 275 -9.22 -15.90 13.32
N GLY A 276 -8.37 -15.97 14.33
CA GLY A 276 -8.55 -16.99 15.36
C GLY A 276 -8.53 -18.40 14.73
N ASP A 277 -9.61 -19.15 14.87
CA ASP A 277 -9.78 -20.50 14.29
C ASP A 277 -10.58 -20.49 12.98
N GLN A 278 -11.11 -19.33 12.59
CA GLN A 278 -11.89 -19.19 11.37
C GLN A 278 -10.99 -18.99 10.16
N ILE A 279 -11.28 -19.71 9.09
CA ILE A 279 -10.61 -19.61 7.79
C ILE A 279 -11.64 -19.22 6.75
N ASP A 280 -11.49 -18.01 6.22
CA ASP A 280 -12.33 -17.48 5.15
C ASP A 280 -11.59 -17.56 3.82
N GLN A 281 -12.22 -18.09 2.78
CA GLN A 281 -11.70 -17.98 1.41
C GLN A 281 -12.09 -16.60 0.87
N VAL A 282 -11.09 -15.83 0.46
CA VAL A 282 -11.29 -14.46 -0.02
C VAL A 282 -11.16 -14.44 -1.54
N PRO A 283 -12.18 -13.99 -2.27
CA PRO A 283 -12.12 -13.96 -3.72
C PRO A 283 -11.02 -13.04 -4.26
N VAL A 284 -10.21 -13.54 -5.19
CA VAL A 284 -9.24 -12.78 -5.96
C VAL A 284 -9.60 -12.88 -7.43
N ARG A 285 -9.76 -11.75 -8.11
CA ARG A 285 -10.11 -11.68 -9.53
C ARG A 285 -9.00 -10.99 -10.32
N SER A 286 -8.96 -11.27 -11.62
CA SER A 286 -8.05 -10.60 -12.56
C SER A 286 -6.55 -10.92 -12.37
N LEU A 287 -6.23 -12.13 -11.90
CA LEU A 287 -4.87 -12.67 -11.94
C LEU A 287 -4.78 -13.74 -13.03
N ASP A 288 -3.93 -13.52 -14.04
CA ASP A 288 -3.69 -14.44 -15.14
C ASP A 288 -2.29 -15.03 -15.00
N GLY A 289 -2.18 -16.27 -14.49
CA GLY A 289 -0.92 -16.97 -14.28
C GLY A 289 -0.67 -17.39 -12.84
N MET A 290 0.55 -17.84 -12.58
CA MET A 290 0.98 -18.31 -11.26
C MET A 290 1.45 -17.14 -10.41
N VAL A 291 0.98 -17.06 -9.18
CA VAL A 291 1.48 -16.08 -8.21
C VAL A 291 2.80 -16.56 -7.62
N VAL A 292 3.82 -15.72 -7.69
CA VAL A 292 5.16 -15.98 -7.14
C VAL A 292 5.29 -15.39 -5.73
N ALA A 293 4.75 -14.19 -5.53
CA ALA A 293 4.75 -13.50 -4.25
C ALA A 293 3.54 -12.56 -4.13
N PHE A 294 3.08 -12.33 -2.91
CA PHE A 294 2.03 -11.35 -2.63
C PHE A 294 2.33 -10.59 -1.35
N ARG A 295 1.90 -9.32 -1.27
CA ARG A 295 1.97 -8.50 -0.04
C ARG A 295 0.81 -7.53 0.00
N ILE A 296 0.04 -7.60 1.09
CA ILE A 296 -1.01 -6.64 1.39
C ILE A 296 -0.36 -5.38 1.95
N SER A 297 -0.84 -4.22 1.51
CA SER A 297 -0.34 -2.92 1.97
C SER A 297 -0.56 -2.69 3.47
N PRO A 298 0.20 -1.81 4.11
CA PRO A 298 0.01 -1.48 5.52
C PRO A 298 -1.40 -0.99 5.86
N ASP A 299 -2.07 -0.32 4.91
CA ASP A 299 -3.45 0.16 5.04
C ASP A 299 -4.50 -0.95 4.80
N GLY A 300 -4.09 -2.12 4.27
CA GLY A 300 -4.96 -3.26 4.02
C GLY A 300 -5.85 -3.12 2.77
N GLN A 301 -5.75 -2.04 1.99
CA GLN A 301 -6.65 -1.76 0.87
C GLN A 301 -6.06 -2.13 -0.50
N ARG A 302 -4.76 -2.40 -0.55
CA ARG A 302 -4.03 -2.78 -1.77
C ARG A 302 -3.23 -4.05 -1.53
N MET A 303 -3.00 -4.80 -2.59
CA MET A 303 -2.15 -5.99 -2.59
C MET A 303 -1.22 -5.94 -3.80
N ALA A 304 0.06 -5.96 -3.55
CA ALA A 304 1.07 -6.16 -4.57
C ALA A 304 1.27 -7.65 -4.80
N VAL A 305 1.31 -8.07 -6.05
CA VAL A 305 1.55 -9.47 -6.45
C VAL A 305 2.57 -9.52 -7.57
N ILE A 306 3.44 -10.52 -7.53
CA ILE A 306 4.28 -10.90 -8.66
C ILE A 306 3.61 -12.10 -9.32
N VAL A 307 3.30 -11.98 -10.60
CA VAL A 307 2.64 -13.02 -11.39
C VAL A 307 3.57 -13.48 -12.50
N GLU A 308 3.65 -14.78 -12.68
CA GLU A 308 4.27 -15.44 -13.82
C GLU A 308 3.18 -15.82 -14.81
N PRO A 309 3.04 -15.11 -15.95
CA PRO A 309 1.97 -15.34 -16.90
C PRO A 309 2.07 -16.70 -17.59
N GLU A 310 0.94 -17.36 -17.89
CA GLU A 310 0.90 -18.68 -18.55
C GLU A 310 1.56 -18.71 -19.93
N ASN A 311 1.66 -17.56 -20.59
CA ASN A 311 2.25 -17.45 -21.93
C ASN A 311 3.80 -17.46 -21.95
N GLY A 312 4.45 -17.77 -20.84
CA GLY A 312 5.91 -17.80 -20.70
C GLY A 312 6.62 -16.45 -20.83
N ARG A 313 5.86 -15.35 -20.71
CA ARG A 313 6.43 -14.00 -20.63
C ARG A 313 7.11 -13.77 -19.28
N ASN A 314 7.87 -12.67 -19.21
CA ASN A 314 8.50 -12.23 -17.97
C ASN A 314 7.49 -12.03 -16.85
N ARG A 315 7.91 -12.28 -15.62
CA ARG A 315 7.13 -11.99 -14.42
C ARG A 315 6.75 -10.51 -14.35
N GLU A 316 5.53 -10.25 -13.89
CA GLU A 316 4.95 -8.92 -13.82
C GLU A 316 4.62 -8.56 -12.39
N LEU A 317 4.92 -7.32 -11.99
CA LEU A 317 4.41 -6.73 -10.76
C LEU A 317 3.03 -6.13 -11.04
N GLN A 318 2.04 -6.56 -10.27
CA GLN A 318 0.67 -6.07 -10.36
C GLN A 318 0.19 -5.56 -9.00
N LEU A 319 -0.68 -4.56 -9.02
CA LEU A 319 -1.33 -4.01 -7.85
C LEU A 319 -2.83 -4.25 -7.95
N LEU A 320 -3.40 -4.93 -6.97
CA LEU A 320 -4.83 -5.12 -6.79
C LEU A 320 -5.34 -4.19 -5.70
N ARG A 321 -6.64 -3.90 -5.72
CA ARG A 321 -7.36 -3.28 -4.62
C ARG A 321 -8.48 -4.19 -4.10
N ILE A 322 -8.81 -4.04 -2.84
CA ILE A 322 -10.02 -4.65 -2.28
C ILE A 322 -11.23 -3.76 -2.60
N ASP A 323 -12.40 -4.33 -2.82
CA ASP A 323 -13.65 -3.58 -2.93
C ASP A 323 -14.47 -3.66 -1.62
N ALA A 324 -15.56 -2.92 -1.56
CA ALA A 324 -16.45 -2.91 -0.39
C ALA A 324 -17.09 -4.28 -0.10
N GLY A 325 -17.12 -5.18 -1.08
CA GLY A 325 -17.56 -6.56 -0.93
C GLY A 325 -16.47 -7.52 -0.42
N GLY A 326 -15.27 -7.02 -0.16
CA GLY A 326 -14.14 -7.84 0.30
C GLY A 326 -13.46 -8.63 -0.81
N VAL A 327 -13.65 -8.27 -2.07
CA VAL A 327 -13.06 -8.95 -3.24
C VAL A 327 -11.81 -8.21 -3.69
N TRP A 328 -10.70 -8.93 -3.85
CA TRP A 328 -9.49 -8.40 -4.48
C TRP A 328 -9.64 -8.41 -6.00
N ALA A 329 -9.54 -7.26 -6.61
CA ALA A 329 -9.78 -7.08 -8.04
C ALA A 329 -9.03 -5.89 -8.65
N ALA A 330 -9.35 -5.61 -9.92
CA ALA A 330 -8.84 -4.47 -10.67
C ALA A 330 -7.31 -4.43 -10.72
N ALA A 331 -6.69 -5.58 -11.04
CA ALA A 331 -5.26 -5.71 -11.20
C ALA A 331 -4.72 -4.66 -12.18
N ARG A 332 -3.70 -3.94 -11.75
CA ARG A 332 -2.99 -2.93 -12.53
C ARG A 332 -1.51 -3.29 -12.57
N ARG A 333 -0.95 -3.44 -13.76
CA ARG A 333 0.49 -3.66 -13.92
C ARG A 333 1.27 -2.42 -13.50
N ILE A 334 2.31 -2.62 -12.71
CA ILE A 334 3.30 -1.60 -12.39
C ILE A 334 4.53 -1.86 -13.28
N PRO A 335 4.82 -0.99 -14.24
CA PRO A 335 6.00 -1.17 -15.10
C PRO A 335 7.27 -0.91 -14.29
N LEU A 336 8.16 -1.89 -14.26
CA LEU A 336 9.48 -1.76 -13.65
C LEU A 336 10.48 -1.50 -14.77
N VAL A 337 10.90 -0.25 -14.93
CA VAL A 337 11.80 0.15 -16.03
C VAL A 337 13.00 0.89 -15.47
N ARG A 338 14.20 0.41 -15.79
CA ARG A 338 15.47 1.10 -15.54
C ARG A 338 16.22 1.29 -16.85
N ASP A 339 16.67 2.52 -17.13
CA ASP A 339 17.43 2.85 -18.36
C ASP A 339 16.76 2.36 -19.65
N SER A 340 15.43 2.52 -19.73
CA SER A 340 14.58 2.06 -20.84
C SER A 340 14.46 0.53 -20.99
N THR A 341 15.02 -0.24 -20.06
CA THR A 341 14.93 -1.71 -20.04
C THR A 341 13.91 -2.14 -18.96
N GLU A 342 13.00 -3.02 -19.33
CA GLU A 342 12.06 -3.61 -18.37
C GLU A 342 12.79 -4.62 -17.49
N LEU A 343 12.62 -4.47 -16.17
CA LEU A 343 13.15 -5.41 -15.20
C LEU A 343 12.31 -6.68 -15.20
N THR A 344 12.97 -7.80 -15.30
CA THR A 344 12.40 -9.15 -15.30
C THR A 344 12.97 -9.94 -14.12
N GLU A 345 12.69 -11.22 -14.00
CA GLU A 345 13.21 -12.08 -12.91
C GLU A 345 12.81 -11.60 -11.50
N LEU A 346 11.59 -11.11 -11.35
CA LEU A 346 11.08 -10.66 -10.06
C LEU A 346 10.92 -11.86 -9.12
N LEU A 347 11.46 -11.79 -7.90
CA LEU A 347 11.52 -12.89 -6.94
C LEU A 347 10.58 -12.69 -5.74
N ASP A 348 10.55 -11.50 -5.16
CA ASP A 348 9.71 -11.18 -4.00
C ASP A 348 9.36 -9.69 -4.02
N VAL A 349 8.34 -9.32 -3.25
CA VAL A 349 7.87 -7.94 -3.11
C VAL A 349 7.59 -7.64 -1.63
N GLY A 350 7.79 -6.40 -1.23
CA GLY A 350 7.47 -5.86 0.09
C GLY A 350 6.95 -4.44 -0.01
N TRP A 351 6.43 -3.91 1.08
CA TRP A 351 6.08 -2.50 1.23
C TRP A 351 7.14 -1.82 2.10
N SER A 352 7.86 -0.85 1.56
CA SER A 352 8.79 0.01 2.30
C SER A 352 8.13 1.30 2.80
N GLY A 353 6.93 1.60 2.31
CA GLY A 353 6.13 2.76 2.72
C GLY A 353 4.66 2.59 2.36
N PRO A 354 3.83 3.58 2.66
CA PRO A 354 2.40 3.54 2.33
C PRO A 354 2.13 3.45 0.82
N THR A 355 3.02 4.01 0.00
CA THR A 355 2.91 4.07 -1.47
C THR A 355 4.16 3.63 -2.19
N THR A 356 5.10 2.99 -1.49
CA THR A 356 6.37 2.53 -2.05
C THR A 356 6.54 1.04 -1.83
N LEU A 357 6.88 0.33 -2.88
CA LEU A 357 7.18 -1.09 -2.91
C LEU A 357 8.69 -1.32 -3.00
N THR A 358 9.14 -2.36 -2.35
CA THR A 358 10.49 -2.90 -2.49
C THR A 358 10.40 -4.23 -3.21
N VAL A 359 11.08 -4.36 -4.33
CA VAL A 359 11.08 -5.56 -5.17
C VAL A 359 12.45 -6.20 -5.17
N LEU A 360 12.51 -7.48 -4.84
CA LEU A 360 13.70 -8.30 -5.00
C LEU A 360 13.72 -8.85 -6.42
N LYS A 361 14.76 -8.50 -7.15
CA LYS A 361 15.00 -8.95 -8.53
C LYS A 361 16.19 -9.94 -8.54
N GLY A 362 16.07 -11.02 -9.30
CA GLY A 362 17.20 -11.88 -9.64
C GLY A 362 18.26 -11.14 -10.46
N GLY A 363 19.45 -11.63 -10.47
CA GLY A 363 20.56 -11.08 -11.24
C GLY A 363 21.91 -11.68 -10.84
N GLU A 364 22.83 -11.71 -11.79
CA GLU A 364 24.22 -12.09 -11.51
C GLU A 364 25.08 -10.84 -11.32
N PRO A 365 26.02 -10.83 -10.37
CA PRO A 365 26.41 -11.93 -9.47
C PRO A 365 25.54 -12.05 -8.21
N ARG A 366 24.59 -11.13 -7.97
CA ARG A 366 23.74 -11.12 -6.76
C ARG A 366 22.35 -10.58 -7.06
N PRO A 367 21.32 -11.01 -6.32
CA PRO A 367 20.02 -10.36 -6.35
C PRO A 367 20.10 -8.87 -6.02
N GLU A 368 19.22 -8.09 -6.60
CA GLU A 368 19.13 -6.64 -6.43
C GLU A 368 17.78 -6.25 -5.81
N VAL A 369 17.83 -5.26 -4.94
CA VAL A 369 16.63 -4.65 -4.36
C VAL A 369 16.33 -3.34 -5.08
N VAL A 370 15.10 -3.20 -5.57
CA VAL A 370 14.64 -2.02 -6.30
C VAL A 370 13.43 -1.43 -5.58
N GLU A 371 13.42 -0.14 -5.34
CA GLU A 371 12.23 0.57 -4.88
C GLU A 371 11.45 1.10 -6.08
N VAL A 372 10.13 0.99 -5.98
CA VAL A 372 9.19 1.50 -6.98
C VAL A 372 7.95 2.05 -6.30
N ASP A 373 7.46 3.17 -6.80
CA ASP A 373 6.19 3.72 -6.37
C ASP A 373 5.01 2.90 -6.91
N VAL A 374 3.89 2.89 -6.20
CA VAL A 374 2.68 2.13 -6.60
C VAL A 374 2.09 2.60 -7.93
N ASP A 375 2.50 3.72 -8.44
CA ASP A 375 2.07 4.32 -9.70
C ASP A 375 3.12 4.19 -10.83
N GLY A 376 4.29 3.60 -10.56
CA GLY A 376 5.33 3.20 -11.53
C GLY A 376 6.42 4.22 -11.78
#